data_c13aba1114c468ddeaf28ce5e6087f22
#
_entry.id   c13aba1114c468ddeaf28ce5e6087f22
#
_cell.length_a   1.000
_cell.length_b   1.000
_cell.length_c   1.000
_cell.angle_alpha   90.00
_cell.angle_beta   90.00
_cell.angle_gamma   90.00
#
_symmetry.space_group_name_H-M   'P 1'
#
loop_
_entity.id
_entity.type
_entity.pdbx_description
1 polymer ?
#
loop_
_entity_poly.entity_id
_entity_poly.type
_entity_poly.pdbx_seq_one_letter_code
_entity_poly.pdbx_strand_id
1 'polypeptide(L)'
;MSMFDPGVLREEASHEPDPVPTGPVTKETQIIAIYGKGGSGKSFALANLSYMMAQQGKRVLLIGCDPKSDTTSLLFGGKSTPTIIETSSKKKLAGEEIGIEDVCFQRDGVFAMELGGPEVGRGCGGRGIIHGFETLEKLGFHEWGFDYVLLDFLGDVVCGGFGLPIARDMCQKVIVVASNDLQSLYVANNVCKAVEYFRKMGGNVGVAGMILNKDDGTGEANAFAEAVGIPVLCAIPANEDIRKKSANYQIIGKPDSQWASLFEELAENVAEAPPLRPTPLDQDGLLNLFSADITGADYTLRPATQADMRGAEYVTKPSLEVVYDAV
;
A
#
# COMPACT_ATOMS: atom_id res chain seq x y z
N MET A 1 19.18 -16.94 9.78
CA MET A 1 19.41 -15.71 10.54
C MET A 1 18.23 -14.81 10.21
N SER A 2 17.29 -14.66 11.15
CA SER A 2 16.01 -13.96 10.94
C SER A 2 16.31 -12.49 10.68
N MET A 3 15.85 -11.93 9.53
CA MET A 3 16.02 -10.53 9.16
C MET A 3 15.15 -9.56 10.01
N PHE A 4 14.42 -10.05 10.98
CA PHE A 4 13.61 -9.25 11.89
C PHE A 4 14.12 -9.46 13.31
N ASP A 5 14.98 -8.55 13.78
CA ASP A 5 15.30 -8.41 15.18
C ASP A 5 14.21 -7.54 15.84
N PRO A 6 13.40 -8.09 16.76
CA PRO A 6 12.39 -7.31 17.48
C PRO A 6 12.98 -6.13 18.29
N GLY A 7 14.28 -6.19 18.61
CA GLY A 7 14.99 -5.13 19.31
C GLY A 7 15.15 -3.87 18.47
N VAL A 8 15.44 -4.00 17.17
CA VAL A 8 15.62 -2.86 16.26
C VAL A 8 14.31 -2.06 16.11
N LEU A 9 13.16 -2.74 16.03
CA LEU A 9 11.87 -2.06 15.97
C LEU A 9 11.50 -1.37 17.30
N ARG A 10 11.99 -1.87 18.44
CA ARG A 10 11.77 -1.25 19.75
C ARG A 10 12.65 -0.02 19.98
N GLU A 11 13.89 -0.01 19.48
CA GLU A 11 14.77 1.17 19.59
C GLU A 11 14.29 2.31 18.66
N GLU A 12 13.75 2.02 17.49
CA GLU A 12 13.15 3.05 16.61
C GLU A 12 11.76 3.52 17.11
N ALA A 13 11.04 2.67 17.88
CA ALA A 13 9.74 2.98 18.47
C ALA A 13 9.84 3.63 19.88
N SER A 14 11.04 3.78 20.46
CA SER A 14 11.23 4.30 21.82
C SER A 14 11.11 5.83 21.94
N HIS A 15 10.77 6.54 20.85
CA HIS A 15 10.25 7.89 20.97
C HIS A 15 8.77 7.77 21.32
N GLU A 16 8.45 7.80 22.63
CA GLU A 16 7.07 7.98 23.09
C GLU A 16 6.56 9.29 22.47
N PRO A 17 5.52 9.25 21.62
CA PRO A 17 4.91 10.48 21.15
C PRO A 17 4.29 11.21 22.36
N ASP A 18 4.43 12.52 22.40
CA ASP A 18 3.72 13.34 23.36
C ASP A 18 2.21 12.95 23.39
N PRO A 19 1.56 12.93 24.56
CA PRO A 19 0.17 12.52 24.68
C PRO A 19 -0.71 13.40 23.78
N VAL A 20 -1.38 12.75 22.83
CA VAL A 20 -2.32 13.39 21.89
C VAL A 20 -3.42 14.07 22.71
N PRO A 21 -3.72 15.37 22.48
CA PRO A 21 -4.82 16.04 23.17
C PRO A 21 -6.15 15.35 22.84
N THR A 22 -6.82 14.79 23.83
CA THR A 22 -8.16 14.23 23.70
C THR A 22 -9.18 15.38 23.62
N GLY A 23 -9.41 15.89 22.41
CA GLY A 23 -10.57 16.72 22.11
C GLY A 23 -11.85 15.88 22.01
N PRO A 24 -13.04 16.49 22.05
CA PRO A 24 -14.29 15.75 21.92
C PRO A 24 -14.34 15.03 20.57
N VAL A 25 -14.45 13.70 20.61
CA VAL A 25 -14.52 12.83 19.43
C VAL A 25 -15.85 13.09 18.74
N THR A 26 -15.84 13.93 17.72
CA THR A 26 -16.92 14.02 16.75
C THR A 26 -16.62 13.02 15.66
N LYS A 27 -17.41 11.97 15.52
CA LYS A 27 -17.35 10.92 14.49
C LYS A 27 -15.92 10.44 14.17
N GLU A 28 -15.62 9.21 14.54
CA GLU A 28 -14.29 8.61 14.39
C GLU A 28 -13.90 8.47 12.90
N THR A 29 -12.83 9.13 12.48
CA THR A 29 -12.27 9.00 11.14
C THR A 29 -11.79 7.57 10.92
N GLN A 30 -12.25 6.90 9.86
CA GLN A 30 -11.74 5.59 9.49
C GLN A 30 -10.46 5.72 8.67
N ILE A 31 -9.34 5.30 9.23
CA ILE A 31 -8.05 5.26 8.54
C ILE A 31 -7.81 3.83 8.06
N ILE A 32 -7.63 3.66 6.76
CA ILE A 32 -7.52 2.37 6.09
C ILE A 32 -6.19 2.34 5.33
N ALA A 33 -5.32 1.38 5.65
CA ALA A 33 -4.07 1.17 4.93
C ALA A 33 -4.27 0.11 3.83
N ILE A 34 -3.81 0.42 2.62
CA ILE A 34 -4.00 -0.43 1.46
C ILE A 34 -2.63 -0.91 0.96
N TYR A 35 -2.52 -2.24 0.81
CA TYR A 35 -1.31 -2.92 0.35
C TYR A 35 -1.61 -3.81 -0.85
N GLY A 36 -0.58 -4.23 -1.57
CA GLY A 36 -0.67 -5.16 -2.68
C GLY A 36 0.49 -4.99 -3.66
N LYS A 37 0.84 -6.03 -4.37
CA LYS A 37 1.96 -6.08 -5.31
C LYS A 37 2.02 -4.86 -6.24
N GLY A 38 3.23 -4.42 -6.58
CA GLY A 38 3.43 -3.41 -7.62
C GLY A 38 2.72 -3.82 -8.92
N GLY A 39 1.93 -2.92 -9.49
CA GLY A 39 1.15 -3.21 -10.70
C GLY A 39 -0.18 -3.95 -10.49
N SER A 40 -0.56 -4.33 -9.25
CA SER A 40 -1.89 -4.90 -8.97
C SER A 40 -3.05 -3.93 -9.20
N GLY A 41 -2.76 -2.63 -9.31
CA GLY A 41 -3.75 -1.57 -9.56
C GLY A 41 -4.32 -0.93 -8.30
N LYS A 42 -3.59 -0.93 -7.20
CA LYS A 42 -3.99 -0.26 -5.95
C LYS A 42 -4.43 1.18 -6.18
N SER A 43 -3.54 2.02 -6.71
CA SER A 43 -3.79 3.45 -6.92
C SER A 43 -5.00 3.68 -7.84
N PHE A 44 -5.21 2.80 -8.85
CA PHE A 44 -6.41 2.83 -9.68
C PHE A 44 -7.68 2.53 -8.86
N ALA A 45 -7.69 1.46 -8.08
CA ALA A 45 -8.84 1.09 -7.26
C ALA A 45 -9.16 2.20 -6.24
N LEU A 46 -8.13 2.75 -5.59
CA LEU A 46 -8.28 3.77 -4.56
C LEU A 46 -8.76 5.12 -5.09
N ALA A 47 -8.24 5.57 -6.24
CA ALA A 47 -8.70 6.81 -6.86
C ALA A 47 -10.19 6.72 -7.26
N ASN A 48 -10.64 5.58 -7.77
CA ASN A 48 -12.05 5.37 -8.11
C ASN A 48 -12.94 5.19 -6.87
N LEU A 49 -12.47 4.48 -5.85
CA LEU A 49 -13.16 4.32 -4.58
C LEU A 49 -13.32 5.68 -3.87
N SER A 50 -12.23 6.43 -3.74
CA SER A 50 -12.26 7.76 -3.10
C SER A 50 -13.19 8.72 -3.83
N TYR A 51 -13.21 8.66 -5.16
CA TYR A 51 -14.13 9.44 -5.96
C TYR A 51 -15.58 9.05 -5.69
N MET A 52 -15.94 7.76 -5.75
CA MET A 52 -17.30 7.29 -5.48
C MET A 52 -17.75 7.66 -4.06
N MET A 53 -16.91 7.45 -3.05
CA MET A 53 -17.22 7.86 -1.66
C MET A 53 -17.50 9.36 -1.55
N ALA A 54 -16.71 10.20 -2.24
CA ALA A 54 -16.93 11.65 -2.25
C ALA A 54 -18.25 12.03 -2.92
N GLN A 55 -18.65 11.36 -4.02
CA GLN A 55 -19.95 11.56 -4.66
C GLN A 55 -21.13 11.12 -3.78
N GLN A 56 -20.90 10.18 -2.86
CA GLN A 56 -21.86 9.77 -1.83
C GLN A 56 -21.88 10.73 -0.62
N GLY A 57 -21.19 11.87 -0.71
CA GLY A 57 -21.17 12.91 0.35
C GLY A 57 -20.23 12.62 1.51
N LYS A 58 -19.28 11.66 1.38
CA LYS A 58 -18.26 11.42 2.38
C LYS A 58 -17.08 12.37 2.19
N ARG A 59 -16.49 12.83 3.29
CA ARG A 59 -15.22 13.56 3.27
C ARG A 59 -14.08 12.55 3.23
N VAL A 60 -13.38 12.47 2.11
CA VAL A 60 -12.35 11.45 1.86
C VAL A 60 -11.01 12.11 1.58
N LEU A 61 -9.97 11.61 2.23
CA LEU A 61 -8.58 11.95 1.97
C LEU A 61 -7.85 10.72 1.44
N LEU A 62 -7.28 10.84 0.24
CA LEU A 62 -6.39 9.85 -0.35
C LEU A 62 -4.93 10.29 -0.17
N ILE A 63 -4.11 9.46 0.47
CA ILE A 63 -2.69 9.75 0.70
C ILE A 63 -1.84 8.69 0.00
N GLY A 64 -1.02 9.12 -0.96
CA GLY A 64 0.02 8.29 -1.56
C GLY A 64 1.23 8.14 -0.64
N CYS A 65 1.49 6.91 -0.22
CA CYS A 65 2.60 6.54 0.66
C CYS A 65 3.71 5.77 -0.11
N ASP A 66 3.65 5.78 -1.44
CA ASP A 66 4.70 5.23 -2.30
C ASP A 66 5.72 6.35 -2.63
N PRO A 67 7.03 6.12 -2.46
CA PRO A 67 8.06 7.08 -2.87
C PRO A 67 7.99 7.54 -4.33
N LYS A 68 7.31 6.79 -5.20
CA LYS A 68 7.06 7.18 -6.61
C LYS A 68 6.08 8.33 -6.74
N SER A 69 5.24 8.58 -5.73
CA SER A 69 4.29 9.70 -5.67
C SER A 69 3.38 9.79 -6.89
N ASP A 70 2.78 8.67 -7.27
CA ASP A 70 1.90 8.55 -8.44
C ASP A 70 0.45 8.13 -8.11
N THR A 71 0.14 7.95 -6.83
CA THR A 71 -1.18 7.51 -6.35
C THR A 71 -2.29 8.48 -6.77
N THR A 72 -2.05 9.78 -6.64
CA THR A 72 -3.02 10.82 -6.91
C THR A 72 -3.13 11.19 -8.39
N SER A 73 -2.23 10.68 -9.23
CA SER A 73 -2.13 11.06 -10.65
C SER A 73 -3.41 10.78 -11.44
N LEU A 74 -4.13 9.69 -11.15
CA LEU A 74 -5.40 9.38 -11.81
C LEU A 74 -6.46 10.46 -11.54
N LEU A 75 -6.51 11.01 -10.32
CA LEU A 75 -7.42 12.09 -9.98
C LEU A 75 -7.10 13.38 -10.76
N PHE A 76 -5.83 13.65 -11.01
CA PHE A 76 -5.36 14.91 -11.62
C PHE A 76 -4.97 14.77 -13.09
N GLY A 77 -5.49 13.77 -13.80
CA GLY A 77 -5.27 13.61 -15.24
C GLY A 77 -3.82 13.35 -15.63
N GLY A 78 -3.10 12.57 -14.81
CA GLY A 78 -1.71 12.18 -15.01
C GLY A 78 -0.69 13.19 -14.46
N LYS A 79 -1.14 14.28 -13.83
CA LYS A 79 -0.23 15.24 -13.21
C LYS A 79 0.17 14.79 -11.81
N SER A 80 1.47 14.90 -11.52
CA SER A 80 1.98 14.73 -10.16
C SER A 80 1.66 15.95 -9.31
N THR A 81 1.27 15.70 -8.05
CA THR A 81 1.13 16.75 -7.04
C THR A 81 2.46 16.97 -6.32
N PRO A 82 2.73 18.19 -5.79
CA PRO A 82 3.84 18.40 -4.87
C PRO A 82 3.76 17.45 -3.68
N THR A 83 4.90 16.87 -3.28
CA THR A 83 4.95 15.96 -2.15
C THR A 83 5.23 16.70 -0.84
N ILE A 84 4.79 16.10 0.27
CA ILE A 84 5.03 16.66 1.62
C ILE A 84 6.53 16.78 1.88
N ILE A 85 7.32 15.73 1.57
CA ILE A 85 8.77 15.71 1.85
C ILE A 85 9.51 16.76 1.04
N GLU A 86 9.22 16.86 -0.27
CA GLU A 86 9.87 17.82 -1.14
C GLU A 86 9.50 19.27 -0.75
N THR A 87 8.21 19.52 -0.53
CA THR A 87 7.68 20.84 -0.17
C THR A 87 8.21 21.30 1.19
N SER A 88 8.18 20.41 2.21
CA SER A 88 8.73 20.69 3.53
C SER A 88 10.22 21.04 3.47
N SER A 89 10.98 20.30 2.66
CA SER A 89 12.42 20.57 2.48
C SER A 89 12.69 21.91 1.82
N LYS A 90 11.93 22.24 0.75
CA LYS A 90 12.06 23.54 0.05
C LYS A 90 11.71 24.71 0.95
N LYS A 91 10.59 24.63 1.67
CA LYS A 91 10.15 25.69 2.59
C LYS A 91 11.12 25.90 3.75
N LYS A 92 11.61 24.81 4.34
CA LYS A 92 12.63 24.89 5.39
C LYS A 92 13.91 25.60 4.93
N LEU A 93 14.36 25.35 3.70
CA LEU A 93 15.51 26.06 3.12
C LEU A 93 15.23 27.55 2.89
N ALA A 94 13.98 27.90 2.60
CA ALA A 94 13.55 29.31 2.45
C ALA A 94 13.27 30.01 3.80
N GLY A 95 13.33 29.29 4.92
CA GLY A 95 12.95 29.82 6.24
C GLY A 95 11.44 29.98 6.41
N GLU A 96 10.63 29.24 5.63
CA GLU A 96 9.17 29.25 5.66
C GLU A 96 8.66 27.99 6.34
N GLU A 97 7.43 28.06 6.88
CA GLU A 97 6.69 26.90 7.38
C GLU A 97 5.81 26.31 6.26
N ILE A 98 5.64 24.99 6.31
CA ILE A 98 4.72 24.29 5.40
C ILE A 98 3.29 24.43 5.91
N GLY A 99 2.35 24.77 5.00
CA GLY A 99 0.93 24.79 5.23
C GLY A 99 0.22 23.63 4.54
N ILE A 100 -1.03 23.37 4.94
CA ILE A 100 -1.86 22.33 4.32
C ILE A 100 -2.13 22.63 2.84
N GLU A 101 -2.27 23.89 2.48
CA GLU A 101 -2.50 24.39 1.13
C GLU A 101 -1.33 24.13 0.17
N ASP A 102 -0.15 23.88 0.70
CA ASP A 102 1.03 23.59 -0.12
C ASP A 102 1.06 22.14 -0.62
N VAL A 103 0.32 21.23 0.04
CA VAL A 103 0.47 19.77 -0.14
C VAL A 103 -0.84 19.02 -0.28
N CYS A 104 -1.97 19.62 0.07
CA CYS A 104 -3.29 19.02 -0.09
C CYS A 104 -4.02 19.63 -1.29
N PHE A 105 -4.43 18.78 -2.21
CA PHE A 105 -5.14 19.17 -3.45
C PHE A 105 -6.52 18.54 -3.45
N GLN A 106 -7.47 19.19 -4.10
CA GLN A 106 -8.84 18.72 -4.17
C GLN A 106 -9.31 18.60 -5.62
N ARG A 107 -10.05 17.52 -5.90
CA ARG A 107 -10.82 17.36 -7.12
C ARG A 107 -12.14 16.65 -6.86
N ASP A 108 -13.24 17.24 -7.31
CA ASP A 108 -14.60 16.66 -7.28
C ASP A 108 -14.99 16.11 -5.88
N GLY A 109 -14.57 16.79 -4.81
CA GLY A 109 -14.84 16.40 -3.43
C GLY A 109 -13.80 15.47 -2.79
N VAL A 110 -12.86 14.90 -3.56
CA VAL A 110 -11.74 14.11 -3.04
C VAL A 110 -10.58 15.02 -2.66
N PHE A 111 -10.09 14.92 -1.44
CA PHE A 111 -8.83 15.49 -1.00
C PHE A 111 -7.71 14.49 -1.24
N ALA A 112 -6.57 14.96 -1.70
CA ALA A 112 -5.46 14.09 -2.09
C ALA A 112 -4.10 14.71 -1.80
N MET A 113 -3.15 13.87 -1.36
CA MET A 113 -1.78 14.24 -1.02
C MET A 113 -0.82 13.12 -1.40
N GLU A 114 0.46 13.48 -1.56
CA GLU A 114 1.56 12.52 -1.70
C GLU A 114 2.58 12.76 -0.58
N LEU A 115 2.94 11.71 0.16
CA LEU A 115 4.01 11.83 1.16
C LEU A 115 5.35 12.13 0.50
N GLY A 116 5.62 11.46 -0.61
CA GLY A 116 6.89 11.52 -1.28
C GLY A 116 7.91 10.53 -0.72
N GLY A 117 9.13 10.64 -1.19
CA GLY A 117 10.24 9.78 -0.78
C GLY A 117 11.58 10.47 -1.01
N PRO A 118 12.68 9.84 -0.60
CA PRO A 118 14.00 10.34 -0.94
C PRO A 118 14.21 10.34 -2.45
N GLU A 119 15.09 11.20 -2.93
CA GLU A 119 15.52 11.18 -4.32
C GLU A 119 16.00 9.79 -4.73
N VAL A 120 15.76 9.43 -5.99
CA VAL A 120 16.16 8.13 -6.55
C VAL A 120 17.65 7.87 -6.28
N GLY A 121 17.95 6.73 -5.68
CA GLY A 121 19.32 6.36 -5.29
C GLY A 121 19.81 6.96 -3.97
N ARG A 122 19.00 7.75 -3.28
CA ARG A 122 19.37 8.37 -1.99
C ARG A 122 18.41 7.97 -0.87
N GLY A 123 18.93 7.39 0.20
CA GLY A 123 18.20 7.12 1.42
C GLY A 123 17.28 5.90 1.38
N CYS A 124 16.55 5.71 2.48
CA CYS A 124 15.57 4.63 2.67
C CYS A 124 14.15 5.17 2.53
N GLY A 125 13.32 4.56 1.66
CA GLY A 125 11.92 4.96 1.46
C GLY A 125 11.11 4.94 2.75
N GLY A 126 11.35 3.97 3.62
CA GLY A 126 10.66 3.86 4.91
C GLY A 126 10.91 5.05 5.85
N ARG A 127 12.12 5.63 5.86
CA ARG A 127 12.40 6.87 6.62
C ARG A 127 11.65 8.07 6.05
N GLY A 128 11.51 8.14 4.74
CA GLY A 128 10.69 9.17 4.09
C GLY A 128 9.24 9.11 4.56
N ILE A 129 8.67 7.92 4.60
CA ILE A 129 7.28 7.72 5.08
C ILE A 129 7.13 8.19 6.53
N ILE A 130 8.03 7.80 7.42
CA ILE A 130 8.01 8.23 8.83
C ILE A 130 8.01 9.76 8.91
N HIS A 131 8.94 10.41 8.21
CA HIS A 131 9.04 11.88 8.21
C HIS A 131 7.80 12.55 7.59
N GLY A 132 7.20 11.93 6.56
CA GLY A 132 5.95 12.40 5.97
C GLY A 132 4.80 12.40 6.98
N PHE A 133 4.63 11.31 7.74
CA PHE A 133 3.62 11.23 8.80
C PHE A 133 3.89 12.20 9.95
N GLU A 134 5.13 12.35 10.41
CA GLU A 134 5.48 13.36 11.42
C GLU A 134 5.13 14.79 10.96
N THR A 135 5.26 15.05 9.68
CA THR A 135 4.87 16.35 9.10
C THR A 135 3.35 16.50 9.06
N LEU A 136 2.60 15.43 8.70
CA LEU A 136 1.14 15.42 8.73
C LEU A 136 0.61 15.66 10.16
N GLU A 137 1.22 15.04 11.16
CA GLU A 137 0.87 15.26 12.57
C GLU A 137 1.06 16.73 12.97
N LYS A 138 2.18 17.36 12.59
CA LYS A 138 2.43 18.78 12.81
C LYS A 138 1.44 19.69 12.10
N LEU A 139 0.88 19.27 10.98
CA LEU A 139 -0.16 19.97 10.23
C LEU A 139 -1.57 19.78 10.84
N GLY A 140 -1.70 19.02 11.92
CA GLY A 140 -2.98 18.79 12.60
C GLY A 140 -3.83 17.69 11.95
N PHE A 141 -3.22 16.69 11.32
CA PHE A 141 -3.88 15.58 10.59
C PHE A 141 -5.10 15.00 11.33
N HIS A 142 -5.01 14.81 12.65
CA HIS A 142 -6.06 14.21 13.45
C HIS A 142 -7.29 15.14 13.69
N GLU A 143 -7.17 16.42 13.34
CA GLU A 143 -8.21 17.44 13.54
C GLU A 143 -9.03 17.73 12.26
N TRP A 144 -8.65 17.15 11.12
CA TRP A 144 -9.22 17.53 9.81
C TRP A 144 -10.65 17.03 9.55
N GLY A 145 -11.19 16.16 10.39
CA GLY A 145 -12.59 15.73 10.35
C GLY A 145 -13.01 15.02 9.06
N PHE A 146 -12.14 14.18 8.49
CA PHE A 146 -12.49 13.28 7.39
C PHE A 146 -13.34 12.11 7.89
N ASP A 147 -14.21 11.59 7.02
CA ASP A 147 -14.90 10.32 7.26
C ASP A 147 -13.94 9.14 7.01
N TYR A 148 -13.15 9.24 5.94
CA TYR A 148 -12.20 8.22 5.52
C TYR A 148 -10.85 8.82 5.15
N VAL A 149 -9.79 8.16 5.58
CA VAL A 149 -8.42 8.38 5.11
C VAL A 149 -7.92 7.07 4.50
N LEU A 150 -7.62 7.09 3.22
CA LEU A 150 -7.12 5.95 2.45
C LEU A 150 -5.62 6.12 2.22
N LEU A 151 -4.82 5.21 2.77
CA LEU A 151 -3.36 5.23 2.70
C LEU A 151 -2.88 4.21 1.66
N ASP A 152 -2.38 4.67 0.50
CA ASP A 152 -1.87 3.80 -0.57
C ASP A 152 -0.40 3.45 -0.32
N PHE A 153 -0.15 2.28 0.27
CA PHE A 153 1.20 1.81 0.55
C PHE A 153 1.78 0.97 -0.60
N LEU A 154 3.11 0.84 -0.59
CA LEU A 154 3.83 -0.12 -1.42
C LEU A 154 3.38 -1.56 -1.16
N GLY A 155 3.64 -2.42 -2.15
CA GLY A 155 3.21 -3.81 -2.14
C GLY A 155 3.61 -4.62 -0.93
N ASP A 156 4.89 -4.58 -0.60
CA ASP A 156 5.45 -5.44 0.43
C ASP A 156 5.72 -4.69 1.73
N VAL A 157 5.30 -5.27 2.85
CA VAL A 157 5.69 -4.81 4.19
C VAL A 157 7.13 -5.30 4.47
N VAL A 158 8.10 -4.78 3.70
CA VAL A 158 9.49 -5.26 3.74
C VAL A 158 10.38 -4.55 4.74
N CYS A 159 9.96 -3.40 5.26
CA CYS A 159 10.70 -2.69 6.31
C CYS A 159 9.76 -1.94 7.27
N GLY A 160 10.30 -1.52 8.42
CA GLY A 160 9.53 -0.88 9.48
C GLY A 160 8.71 0.34 9.04
N GLY A 161 9.23 1.15 8.10
CA GLY A 161 8.49 2.32 7.59
C GLY A 161 7.21 1.96 6.85
N PHE A 162 7.22 0.87 6.06
CA PHE A 162 6.01 0.41 5.35
C PHE A 162 5.05 -0.37 6.25
N GLY A 163 5.54 -0.92 7.36
CA GLY A 163 4.70 -1.53 8.39
C GLY A 163 4.17 -0.54 9.43
N LEU A 164 4.58 0.72 9.37
CA LEU A 164 4.28 1.72 10.39
C LEU A 164 2.79 1.84 10.74
N PRO A 165 1.85 1.92 9.77
CA PRO A 165 0.43 2.04 10.09
C PRO A 165 -0.11 0.85 10.89
N ILE A 166 0.40 -0.35 10.61
CA ILE A 166 0.02 -1.58 11.32
C ILE A 166 0.71 -1.62 12.68
N ALA A 167 2.03 -1.31 12.72
CA ALA A 167 2.85 -1.43 13.92
C ALA A 167 2.51 -0.42 15.02
N ARG A 168 1.99 0.76 14.65
CA ARG A 168 1.62 1.84 15.57
C ARG A 168 0.12 2.04 15.73
N ASP A 169 -0.70 1.09 15.27
CA ASP A 169 -2.16 1.20 15.26
C ASP A 169 -2.68 2.52 14.64
N MET A 170 -1.95 3.05 13.63
CA MET A 170 -2.32 4.29 12.94
C MET A 170 -3.53 4.11 12.03
N CYS A 171 -3.88 2.87 11.69
CA CYS A 171 -5.07 2.53 10.94
C CYS A 171 -5.88 1.48 11.68
N GLN A 172 -7.18 1.49 11.48
CA GLN A 172 -8.06 0.47 12.06
C GLN A 172 -8.14 -0.76 11.18
N LYS A 173 -8.00 -0.57 9.87
CA LYS A 173 -8.23 -1.61 8.86
C LYS A 173 -7.09 -1.65 7.84
N VAL A 174 -6.78 -2.85 7.39
CA VAL A 174 -5.93 -3.11 6.22
C VAL A 174 -6.81 -3.72 5.12
N ILE A 175 -6.65 -3.25 3.89
CA ILE A 175 -7.20 -3.87 2.69
C ILE A 175 -6.04 -4.32 1.80
N VAL A 176 -6.12 -5.51 1.23
CA VAL A 176 -5.18 -6.00 0.23
C VAL A 176 -5.76 -5.89 -1.18
N VAL A 177 -4.95 -5.45 -2.14
CA VAL A 177 -5.33 -5.45 -3.56
C VAL A 177 -4.52 -6.52 -4.27
N ALA A 178 -5.19 -7.50 -4.84
CA ALA A 178 -4.56 -8.63 -5.50
C ALA A 178 -5.22 -8.93 -6.86
N SER A 179 -4.56 -9.76 -7.65
CA SER A 179 -5.05 -10.40 -8.87
C SER A 179 -4.86 -11.91 -8.75
N ASN A 180 -5.37 -12.69 -9.70
CA ASN A 180 -5.28 -14.17 -9.66
C ASN A 180 -3.86 -14.72 -9.88
N ASP A 181 -2.82 -13.89 -9.99
CA ASP A 181 -1.45 -14.39 -10.13
C ASP A 181 -0.77 -14.74 -8.80
N LEU A 182 0.03 -15.82 -8.80
CA LEU A 182 0.72 -16.34 -7.62
C LEU A 182 1.53 -15.27 -6.87
N GLN A 183 2.24 -14.41 -7.58
CA GLN A 183 3.07 -13.40 -6.93
C GLN A 183 2.22 -12.30 -6.26
N SER A 184 1.05 -12.00 -6.82
CA SER A 184 0.10 -11.08 -6.20
C SER A 184 -0.46 -11.66 -4.90
N LEU A 185 -0.85 -12.93 -4.91
CA LEU A 185 -1.34 -13.63 -3.73
C LEU A 185 -0.24 -13.89 -2.70
N TYR A 186 1.00 -14.12 -3.14
CA TYR A 186 2.16 -14.18 -2.24
C TYR A 186 2.33 -12.89 -1.45
N VAL A 187 2.25 -11.73 -2.12
CA VAL A 187 2.31 -10.42 -1.45
C VAL A 187 1.13 -10.20 -0.51
N ALA A 188 -0.10 -10.53 -0.94
CA ALA A 188 -1.29 -10.47 -0.09
C ALA A 188 -1.13 -11.31 1.19
N ASN A 189 -0.59 -12.52 1.06
CA ASN A 189 -0.30 -13.39 2.19
C ASN A 189 0.77 -12.82 3.13
N ASN A 190 1.79 -12.17 2.59
CA ASN A 190 2.82 -11.49 3.42
C ASN A 190 2.22 -10.32 4.21
N VAL A 191 1.29 -9.58 3.64
CA VAL A 191 0.54 -8.54 4.38
C VAL A 191 -0.27 -9.18 5.52
N CYS A 192 -0.96 -10.29 5.26
CA CYS A 192 -1.67 -11.05 6.29
C CYS A 192 -0.72 -11.53 7.40
N LYS A 193 0.47 -12.02 7.04
CA LYS A 193 1.52 -12.40 8.01
C LYS A 193 1.97 -11.21 8.86
N ALA A 194 2.15 -10.03 8.26
CA ALA A 194 2.53 -8.83 8.98
C ALA A 194 1.44 -8.41 9.98
N VAL A 195 0.17 -8.38 9.57
CA VAL A 195 -0.96 -8.07 10.45
C VAL A 195 -0.99 -9.05 11.63
N GLU A 196 -0.90 -10.35 11.38
CA GLU A 196 -0.90 -11.38 12.43
C GLU A 196 0.31 -11.25 13.38
N TYR A 197 1.48 -10.91 12.84
CA TYR A 197 2.69 -10.65 13.63
C TYR A 197 2.49 -9.49 14.60
N PHE A 198 2.02 -8.32 14.12
CA PHE A 198 1.82 -7.16 14.98
C PHE A 198 0.67 -7.36 15.97
N ARG A 199 -0.39 -8.09 15.60
CA ARG A 199 -1.45 -8.47 16.54
C ARG A 199 -0.93 -9.33 17.70
N LYS A 200 -0.02 -10.28 17.45
CA LYS A 200 0.65 -11.07 18.52
C LYS A 200 1.48 -10.20 19.47
N MET A 201 1.89 -9.02 19.01
CA MET A 201 2.59 -8.02 19.83
C MET A 201 1.66 -7.03 20.54
N GLY A 202 0.35 -7.22 20.46
CA GLY A 202 -0.66 -6.41 21.14
C GLY A 202 -1.36 -5.35 20.27
N GLY A 203 -1.08 -5.31 18.95
CA GLY A 203 -1.78 -4.42 18.01
C GLY A 203 -3.23 -4.84 17.75
N ASN A 204 -4.08 -3.89 17.38
CA ASN A 204 -5.52 -4.08 17.14
C ASN A 204 -5.93 -4.08 15.66
N VAL A 205 -5.01 -3.75 14.75
CA VAL A 205 -5.27 -3.69 13.32
C VAL A 205 -5.65 -5.06 12.77
N GLY A 206 -6.65 -5.11 11.88
CA GLY A 206 -7.07 -6.33 11.18
C GLY A 206 -7.21 -6.12 9.67
N VAL A 207 -7.32 -7.23 8.94
CA VAL A 207 -7.59 -7.19 7.49
C VAL A 207 -9.10 -7.09 7.28
N ALA A 208 -9.57 -6.01 6.64
CA ALA A 208 -11.00 -5.84 6.34
C ALA A 208 -11.43 -6.71 5.15
N GLY A 209 -10.52 -6.97 4.22
CA GLY A 209 -10.79 -7.81 3.06
C GLY A 209 -9.83 -7.57 1.91
N MET A 210 -10.19 -8.12 0.76
CA MET A 210 -9.41 -8.04 -0.47
C MET A 210 -10.22 -7.38 -1.59
N ILE A 211 -9.58 -6.48 -2.34
CA ILE A 211 -10.06 -6.03 -3.64
C ILE A 211 -9.37 -6.91 -4.69
N LEU A 212 -10.13 -7.75 -5.35
CA LEU A 212 -9.67 -8.52 -6.49
C LEU A 212 -9.70 -7.62 -7.73
N ASN A 213 -8.53 -7.24 -8.23
CA ASN A 213 -8.44 -6.41 -9.44
C ASN A 213 -7.89 -7.23 -10.61
N LYS A 214 -8.30 -6.88 -11.82
CA LYS A 214 -7.99 -7.62 -13.05
C LYS A 214 -8.44 -9.07 -12.96
N ASP A 215 -9.63 -9.27 -12.39
CA ASP A 215 -10.23 -10.60 -12.30
C ASP A 215 -10.45 -11.17 -13.70
N ASP A 216 -9.78 -12.26 -14.00
CA ASP A 216 -9.89 -13.04 -15.24
C ASP A 216 -10.80 -14.27 -15.11
N GLY A 217 -11.40 -14.46 -13.93
CA GLY A 217 -12.34 -15.52 -13.63
C GLY A 217 -11.70 -16.88 -13.33
N THR A 218 -10.37 -16.97 -13.14
CA THR A 218 -9.69 -18.24 -12.83
C THR A 218 -9.92 -18.71 -11.40
N GLY A 219 -10.12 -17.78 -10.44
CA GLY A 219 -10.66 -18.07 -9.11
C GLY A 219 -9.63 -18.25 -8.00
N GLU A 220 -8.33 -18.21 -8.26
CA GLU A 220 -7.26 -18.42 -7.27
C GLU A 220 -7.31 -17.38 -6.14
N ALA A 221 -7.65 -16.12 -6.48
CA ALA A 221 -7.78 -15.06 -5.48
C ALA A 221 -8.98 -15.30 -4.55
N ASN A 222 -10.09 -15.82 -5.07
CA ASN A 222 -11.23 -16.20 -4.24
C ASN A 222 -10.88 -17.36 -3.31
N ALA A 223 -10.22 -18.40 -3.82
CA ALA A 223 -9.74 -19.52 -3.03
C ALA A 223 -8.74 -19.07 -1.94
N PHE A 224 -7.85 -18.14 -2.26
CA PHE A 224 -6.95 -17.53 -1.28
C PHE A 224 -7.73 -16.79 -0.19
N ALA A 225 -8.68 -15.93 -0.56
CA ALA A 225 -9.47 -15.14 0.39
C ALA A 225 -10.24 -16.04 1.37
N GLU A 226 -10.85 -17.13 0.87
CA GLU A 226 -11.51 -18.14 1.67
C GLU A 226 -10.53 -18.85 2.63
N ALA A 227 -9.38 -19.30 2.12
CA ALA A 227 -8.37 -20.03 2.89
C ALA A 227 -7.76 -19.19 4.02
N VAL A 228 -7.56 -17.89 3.82
CA VAL A 228 -7.04 -16.98 4.86
C VAL A 228 -8.13 -16.37 5.74
N GLY A 229 -9.41 -16.57 5.41
CA GLY A 229 -10.56 -16.11 6.20
C GLY A 229 -10.84 -14.61 6.08
N ILE A 230 -10.70 -14.02 4.88
CA ILE A 230 -11.04 -12.62 4.59
C ILE A 230 -12.05 -12.54 3.44
N PRO A 231 -12.99 -11.56 3.43
CA PRO A 231 -13.92 -11.39 2.31
C PRO A 231 -13.23 -10.79 1.07
N VAL A 232 -13.75 -11.11 -0.12
CA VAL A 232 -13.52 -10.31 -1.32
C VAL A 232 -14.52 -9.15 -1.28
N LEU A 233 -14.02 -7.93 -1.16
CA LEU A 233 -14.84 -6.73 -1.06
C LEU A 233 -15.43 -6.32 -2.40
N CYS A 234 -14.71 -6.59 -3.48
CA CYS A 234 -15.12 -6.33 -4.85
C CYS A 234 -14.20 -7.08 -5.81
N ALA A 235 -14.74 -7.52 -6.94
CA ALA A 235 -13.99 -8.09 -8.05
C ALA A 235 -14.07 -7.15 -9.26
N ILE A 236 -12.98 -6.46 -9.57
CA ILE A 236 -12.84 -5.57 -10.73
C ILE A 236 -12.37 -6.42 -11.91
N PRO A 237 -13.16 -6.58 -12.96
CA PRO A 237 -12.84 -7.51 -14.04
C PRO A 237 -11.63 -7.05 -14.88
N ALA A 238 -10.90 -8.02 -15.43
CA ALA A 238 -9.93 -7.81 -16.49
C ALA A 238 -10.68 -7.40 -17.77
N ASN A 239 -10.86 -6.09 -17.95
CA ASN A 239 -11.68 -5.53 -19.03
C ASN A 239 -10.92 -4.48 -19.83
N GLU A 240 -11.03 -4.55 -21.15
CA GLU A 240 -10.32 -3.66 -22.07
C GLU A 240 -10.78 -2.18 -21.96
N ASP A 241 -12.05 -1.93 -21.69
CA ASP A 241 -12.58 -0.57 -21.46
C ASP A 241 -11.96 0.03 -20.19
N ILE A 242 -11.93 -0.75 -19.09
CA ILE A 242 -11.29 -0.35 -17.84
C ILE A 242 -9.81 -0.03 -18.08
N ARG A 243 -9.10 -0.92 -18.77
CA ARG A 243 -7.68 -0.75 -19.10
C ARG A 243 -7.44 0.53 -19.90
N LYS A 244 -8.22 0.78 -20.94
CA LYS A 244 -8.11 1.99 -21.79
C LYS A 244 -8.39 3.26 -21.00
N LYS A 245 -9.45 3.27 -20.20
CA LYS A 245 -9.82 4.43 -19.39
C LYS A 245 -8.74 4.73 -18.33
N SER A 246 -8.25 3.70 -17.64
CA SER A 246 -7.15 3.85 -16.69
C SER A 246 -5.88 4.41 -17.35
N ALA A 247 -5.50 3.90 -18.53
CA ALA A 247 -4.34 4.39 -19.28
C ALA A 247 -4.49 5.85 -19.74
N ASN A 248 -5.71 6.35 -19.86
CA ASN A 248 -6.03 7.74 -20.20
C ASN A 248 -6.36 8.61 -18.98
N TYR A 249 -6.00 8.16 -17.78
CA TYR A 249 -6.26 8.86 -16.51
C TYR A 249 -7.73 9.24 -16.31
N GLN A 250 -8.66 8.36 -16.69
CA GLN A 250 -10.09 8.54 -16.52
C GLN A 250 -10.59 7.82 -15.30
N ILE A 251 -11.28 8.55 -14.42
CA ILE A 251 -12.03 7.96 -13.31
C ILE A 251 -13.24 7.23 -13.89
N ILE A 252 -13.44 5.98 -13.49
CA ILE A 252 -14.59 5.14 -13.88
C ILE A 252 -15.57 4.90 -12.73
N GLY A 253 -15.14 5.11 -11.48
CA GLY A 253 -16.00 5.08 -10.29
C GLY A 253 -16.86 6.34 -10.17
N LYS A 254 -17.64 6.65 -11.21
CA LYS A 254 -18.55 7.79 -11.29
C LYS A 254 -19.99 7.30 -11.25
N PRO A 255 -20.92 8.03 -10.61
CA PRO A 255 -22.34 7.64 -10.56
C PRO A 255 -23.02 7.44 -11.89
N ASP A 256 -22.56 8.13 -12.95
CA ASP A 256 -23.09 8.07 -14.33
C ASP A 256 -22.32 7.07 -15.23
N SER A 257 -21.38 6.32 -14.69
CA SER A 257 -20.56 5.35 -15.40
C SER A 257 -21.24 4.00 -15.49
N GLN A 258 -20.94 3.22 -16.53
CA GLN A 258 -21.34 1.81 -16.59
C GLN A 258 -20.73 0.94 -15.50
N TRP A 259 -19.70 1.48 -14.80
CA TRP A 259 -18.99 0.82 -13.70
C TRP A 259 -19.42 1.36 -12.32
N ALA A 260 -20.46 2.20 -12.26
CA ALA A 260 -20.90 2.85 -11.04
C ALA A 260 -21.21 1.83 -9.93
N SER A 261 -22.04 0.83 -10.23
CA SER A 261 -22.45 -0.19 -9.26
C SER A 261 -21.28 -0.94 -8.63
N LEU A 262 -20.21 -1.18 -9.41
CA LEU A 262 -19.01 -1.85 -8.92
C LEU A 262 -18.31 -1.05 -7.81
N PHE A 263 -18.22 0.27 -7.97
CA PHE A 263 -17.58 1.14 -6.98
C PHE A 263 -18.51 1.59 -5.86
N GLU A 264 -19.82 1.60 -6.10
CA GLU A 264 -20.84 1.74 -5.05
C GLU A 264 -20.77 0.57 -4.08
N GLU A 265 -20.81 -0.66 -4.59
CA GLU A 265 -20.65 -1.88 -3.80
C GLU A 265 -19.31 -1.90 -3.04
N LEU A 266 -18.21 -1.53 -3.72
CA LEU A 266 -16.90 -1.45 -3.06
C LEU A 266 -16.92 -0.43 -1.91
N ALA A 267 -17.52 0.74 -2.09
CA ALA A 267 -17.59 1.77 -1.07
C ALA A 267 -18.42 1.31 0.15
N GLU A 268 -19.54 0.64 -0.08
CA GLU A 268 -20.38 0.04 0.96
C GLU A 268 -19.61 -1.05 1.73
N ASN A 269 -19.02 -2.00 1.02
CA ASN A 269 -18.28 -3.11 1.61
C ASN A 269 -17.06 -2.62 2.42
N VAL A 270 -16.33 -1.61 1.95
CA VAL A 270 -15.20 -1.01 2.69
C VAL A 270 -15.68 -0.32 3.97
N ALA A 271 -16.83 0.37 3.92
CA ALA A 271 -17.40 1.03 5.08
C ALA A 271 -17.82 0.03 6.18
N GLU A 272 -18.43 -1.08 5.78
CA GLU A 272 -19.05 -2.06 6.69
C GLU A 272 -18.08 -3.15 7.15
N ALA A 273 -17.07 -3.50 6.35
CA ALA A 273 -16.16 -4.60 6.66
C ALA A 273 -15.42 -4.41 7.99
N PRO A 274 -15.52 -5.37 8.93
CA PRO A 274 -14.79 -5.31 10.18
C PRO A 274 -13.31 -5.67 9.99
N PRO A 275 -12.43 -5.25 10.91
CA PRO A 275 -11.03 -5.69 10.91
C PRO A 275 -10.92 -7.15 11.38
N LEU A 276 -10.73 -8.08 10.45
CA LEU A 276 -10.64 -9.51 10.71
C LEU A 276 -9.20 -9.92 11.04
N ARG A 277 -9.09 -11.08 11.70
CA ARG A 277 -7.82 -11.74 11.94
C ARG A 277 -7.57 -12.79 10.84
N PRO A 278 -6.63 -12.55 9.91
CA PRO A 278 -6.36 -13.51 8.86
C PRO A 278 -5.60 -14.73 9.38
N THR A 279 -5.72 -15.85 8.69
CA THR A 279 -4.90 -17.05 8.89
C THR A 279 -3.96 -17.21 7.69
N PRO A 280 -2.72 -16.65 7.74
CA PRO A 280 -1.83 -16.68 6.60
C PRO A 280 -1.43 -18.10 6.22
N LEU A 281 -1.30 -18.36 4.92
CA LEU A 281 -0.88 -19.65 4.37
C LEU A 281 0.66 -19.81 4.48
N ASP A 282 1.11 -21.06 4.61
CA ASP A 282 2.49 -21.43 4.34
C ASP A 282 2.75 -21.50 2.82
N GLN A 283 3.96 -21.90 2.44
CA GLN A 283 4.34 -21.96 1.04
C GLN A 283 3.55 -23.03 0.27
N ASP A 284 3.35 -24.19 0.87
CA ASP A 284 2.64 -25.28 0.23
C ASP A 284 1.14 -24.95 0.07
N GLY A 285 0.54 -24.33 1.10
CA GLY A 285 -0.84 -23.84 1.04
C GLY A 285 -1.05 -22.83 -0.08
N LEU A 286 -0.10 -21.92 -0.31
CA LEU A 286 -0.18 -20.98 -1.44
C LEU A 286 -0.04 -21.69 -2.79
N LEU A 287 0.91 -22.61 -2.93
CA LEU A 287 1.13 -23.33 -4.18
C LEU A 287 -0.07 -24.21 -4.56
N ASN A 288 -0.73 -24.79 -3.56
CA ASN A 288 -1.91 -25.64 -3.76
C ASN A 288 -3.14 -24.88 -4.29
N LEU A 289 -3.17 -23.53 -4.18
CA LEU A 289 -4.23 -22.73 -4.78
C LEU A 289 -4.14 -22.71 -6.32
N PHE A 290 -2.93 -22.87 -6.82
CA PHE A 290 -2.67 -22.94 -8.24
C PHE A 290 -2.59 -24.43 -8.57
N SER A 291 -3.62 -24.99 -9.22
CA SER A 291 -3.65 -26.38 -9.69
C SER A 291 -2.58 -26.63 -10.77
N ALA A 292 -1.38 -26.17 -10.52
CA ALA A 292 -0.24 -26.40 -11.38
C ALA A 292 0.04 -27.89 -11.35
N ASP A 293 -0.08 -28.50 -12.50
CA ASP A 293 0.46 -29.81 -12.79
C ASP A 293 2.01 -29.72 -12.74
N ILE A 294 2.52 -29.41 -11.51
CA ILE A 294 3.95 -29.39 -11.21
C ILE A 294 4.47 -30.86 -11.18
N THR A 295 3.60 -31.82 -11.42
CA THR A 295 3.80 -33.27 -11.31
C THR A 295 4.75 -33.86 -12.37
N GLY A 296 5.60 -33.09 -12.99
CA GLY A 296 6.56 -33.64 -13.97
C GLY A 296 7.97 -33.07 -13.88
N ALA A 297 8.20 -32.00 -13.12
CA ALA A 297 9.53 -31.41 -12.99
C ALA A 297 10.08 -31.69 -11.59
N ASP A 298 11.28 -32.24 -11.53
CA ASP A 298 12.02 -32.38 -10.26
C ASP A 298 12.56 -30.99 -9.86
N TYR A 299 11.81 -30.32 -8.98
CA TYR A 299 12.21 -29.05 -8.36
C TYR A 299 12.93 -29.27 -7.01
N THR A 300 13.57 -30.42 -6.83
CA THR A 300 14.35 -30.68 -5.61
C THR A 300 15.43 -29.63 -5.44
N LEU A 301 15.36 -28.87 -4.36
CA LEU A 301 16.37 -27.89 -4.02
C LEU A 301 17.68 -28.61 -3.68
N ARG A 302 18.68 -28.50 -4.54
CA ARG A 302 20.03 -29.00 -4.32
C ARG A 302 20.94 -27.84 -3.92
N PRO A 303 21.58 -27.88 -2.75
CA PRO A 303 22.57 -26.87 -2.41
C PRO A 303 23.70 -26.86 -3.45
N ALA A 304 24.04 -25.67 -3.95
CA ALA A 304 25.20 -25.51 -4.79
C ALA A 304 26.49 -25.75 -3.98
N THR A 305 27.40 -26.54 -4.52
CA THR A 305 28.71 -26.78 -3.91
C THR A 305 29.75 -25.77 -4.45
N GLN A 306 30.92 -25.69 -3.76
CA GLN A 306 32.04 -24.91 -4.29
C GLN A 306 32.56 -25.43 -5.65
N ALA A 307 32.36 -26.71 -5.91
CA ALA A 307 32.73 -27.31 -7.22
C ALA A 307 31.79 -26.78 -8.31
N ASP A 308 30.50 -26.71 -8.05
CA ASP A 308 29.52 -26.11 -8.98
C ASP A 308 29.87 -24.65 -9.32
N MET A 309 30.36 -23.90 -8.35
CA MET A 309 30.74 -22.50 -8.51
C MET A 309 32.06 -22.31 -9.27
N ARG A 310 32.97 -23.27 -9.16
CA ARG A 310 34.29 -23.22 -9.88
C ARG A 310 34.20 -23.64 -11.33
N GLY A 311 33.18 -24.38 -11.72
CA GLY A 311 32.93 -24.79 -13.10
C GLY A 311 32.28 -23.72 -13.98
N ALA A 312 31.78 -22.64 -13.39
CA ALA A 312 31.33 -21.50 -14.15
C ALA A 312 32.55 -20.76 -14.69
N GLU A 313 32.79 -20.81 -16.01
CA GLU A 313 33.69 -19.89 -16.65
C GLU A 313 33.21 -18.47 -16.38
N TYR A 314 33.88 -17.79 -15.45
CA TYR A 314 33.69 -16.35 -15.30
C TYR A 314 34.18 -15.72 -16.62
N VAL A 315 33.24 -15.32 -17.47
CA VAL A 315 33.52 -14.27 -18.43
C VAL A 315 33.87 -13.06 -17.58
N THR A 316 35.15 -12.83 -17.42
CA THR A 316 35.67 -11.63 -16.76
C THR A 316 35.11 -10.45 -17.55
N LYS A 317 34.01 -9.86 -17.06
CA LYS A 317 33.63 -8.51 -17.49
C LYS A 317 34.85 -7.64 -17.23
N PRO A 318 35.31 -6.82 -18.21
CA PRO A 318 36.34 -5.85 -17.95
C PRO A 318 35.93 -5.09 -16.71
N SER A 319 36.84 -4.96 -15.74
CA SER A 319 36.65 -4.21 -14.52
C SER A 319 36.08 -2.84 -14.91
N LEU A 320 34.84 -2.56 -14.46
CA LEU A 320 34.33 -1.19 -14.41
C LEU A 320 35.24 -0.47 -13.41
N GLU A 321 36.24 0.25 -13.91
CA GLU A 321 36.88 1.30 -13.12
C GLU A 321 35.80 2.32 -12.81
N VAL A 322 35.30 2.25 -11.58
CA VAL A 322 34.43 3.30 -11.05
C VAL A 322 35.33 4.48 -10.76
N VAL A 323 35.45 5.37 -11.73
CA VAL A 323 36.04 6.68 -11.52
C VAL A 323 35.06 7.46 -10.63
N TYR A 324 35.37 7.54 -9.34
CA TYR A 324 34.75 8.53 -8.46
C TYR A 324 35.39 9.88 -8.77
N ASP A 325 34.80 10.64 -9.68
CA ASP A 325 35.08 12.07 -9.72
C ASP A 325 34.46 12.69 -8.47
N ALA A 326 35.36 13.16 -7.61
CA ALA A 326 35.00 13.96 -6.45
C ALA A 326 34.44 15.32 -6.93
N VAL A 327 33.17 15.59 -6.61
CA VAL A 327 32.59 16.94 -6.57
C VAL A 327 32.00 17.14 -5.18
#